data_cda32041964f0ab81abb9d544739ef37
#
_entry.id   cda32041964f0ab81abb9d544739ef37
#
_cell.length_a   1.000
_cell.length_b   1.000
_cell.length_c   1.000
_cell.angle_alpha   90.00
_cell.angle_beta   90.00
_cell.angle_gamma   90.00
#
_symmetry.space_group_name_H-M   'P 1'
#
loop_
_entity.id
_entity.type
_entity.pdbx_description
1 polymer ?
#
loop_
_entity_poly.entity_id
_entity_poly.type
_entity_poly.pdbx_seq_one_letter_code
_entity_poly.pdbx_strand_id
1 'polypeptide(L)'
;MRTNIVGVAACASYDEAEARAALLALLDAIGIDRSDITGRRVCVKPNLVMAKKPEFAATTHPVLVTALAKILVEWDAASVVVADSCGGPYNSASMRGVYHTCGLDGLRDIPGVTLNEDFSFVGVICSGKRLHGCNILSPVASCEVCIDFCKLKTHGLTGLSASTKNLFGIIPGVEKFSMHAANPHLDDFSAMLVDLNEMLYSRCRVIALCDGIVGMEGDG
;
A
#
# COMPACT_ATOMS: atom_id res chain seq x y z
N MET A 1 4.35 25.82 8.71
CA MET A 1 4.12 24.50 9.35
C MET A 1 3.15 23.73 8.48
N ARG A 2 3.51 22.56 7.96
CA ARG A 2 2.51 21.67 7.34
C ARG A 2 1.65 21.13 8.49
N THR A 3 0.38 21.49 8.53
CA THR A 3 -0.58 20.87 9.46
C THR A 3 -0.80 19.43 8.99
N ASN A 4 -0.55 18.46 9.87
CA ASN A 4 -0.91 17.07 9.60
C ASN A 4 -2.44 16.97 9.56
N ILE A 5 -3.00 16.78 8.38
CA ILE A 5 -4.44 16.65 8.18
C ILE A 5 -4.77 15.16 8.17
N VAL A 6 -5.78 14.81 8.92
CA VAL A 6 -6.38 13.47 8.90
C VAL A 6 -7.83 13.62 8.44
N GLY A 7 -8.18 12.98 7.33
CA GLY A 7 -9.54 12.92 6.81
C GLY A 7 -10.23 11.62 7.26
N VAL A 8 -11.50 11.72 7.59
CA VAL A 8 -12.37 10.56 7.85
C VAL A 8 -13.64 10.72 7.04
N ALA A 9 -13.98 9.72 6.23
CA ALA A 9 -15.22 9.68 5.47
C ALA A 9 -16.01 8.43 5.85
N ALA A 10 -17.32 8.58 5.98
CA ALA A 10 -18.22 7.44 6.13
C ALA A 10 -18.40 6.75 4.77
N CYS A 11 -18.32 5.41 4.78
CA CYS A 11 -18.63 4.56 3.64
C CYS A 11 -19.30 3.29 4.21
N ALA A 12 -20.54 3.05 3.85
CA ALA A 12 -21.34 2.00 4.50
C ALA A 12 -21.12 0.61 3.89
N SER A 13 -20.62 0.56 2.65
CA SER A 13 -20.44 -0.70 1.93
C SER A 13 -19.29 -0.62 0.93
N TYR A 14 -18.95 -1.77 0.34
CA TYR A 14 -18.04 -1.85 -0.79
C TYR A 14 -18.78 -1.70 -2.14
N ASP A 15 -19.83 -0.87 -2.19
CA ASP A 15 -20.40 -0.41 -3.45
C ASP A 15 -19.40 0.53 -4.15
N GLU A 16 -19.23 0.37 -5.46
CA GLU A 16 -18.20 1.12 -6.20
C GLU A 16 -18.47 2.63 -6.20
N ALA A 17 -19.73 3.05 -6.30
CA ALA A 17 -20.10 4.46 -6.33
C ALA A 17 -19.92 5.10 -4.94
N GLU A 18 -20.30 4.41 -3.87
CA GLU A 18 -20.04 4.86 -2.49
C GLU A 18 -18.54 4.94 -2.20
N ALA A 19 -17.79 3.90 -2.54
CA ALA A 19 -16.33 3.85 -2.38
C ALA A 19 -15.63 5.01 -3.11
N ARG A 20 -16.03 5.27 -4.36
CA ARG A 20 -15.51 6.38 -5.15
C ARG A 20 -15.82 7.73 -4.51
N ALA A 21 -17.07 7.96 -4.09
CA ALA A 21 -17.47 9.20 -3.46
C ALA A 21 -16.69 9.46 -2.15
N ALA A 22 -16.52 8.42 -1.31
CA ALA A 22 -15.75 8.50 -0.09
C ALA A 22 -14.26 8.80 -0.35
N LEU A 23 -13.65 8.16 -1.36
CA LEU A 23 -12.26 8.41 -1.74
C LEU A 23 -12.05 9.84 -2.23
N LEU A 24 -12.93 10.37 -3.08
CA LEU A 24 -12.85 11.76 -3.54
C LEU A 24 -12.99 12.75 -2.39
N ALA A 25 -13.94 12.52 -1.48
CA ALA A 25 -14.11 13.34 -0.28
C ALA A 25 -12.89 13.31 0.65
N LEU A 26 -12.25 12.13 0.82
CA LEU A 26 -11.02 11.99 1.61
C LEU A 26 -9.84 12.73 0.96
N LEU A 27 -9.64 12.57 -0.35
CA LEU A 27 -8.57 13.24 -1.08
C LEU A 27 -8.71 14.76 -0.99
N ASP A 28 -9.92 15.29 -1.21
CA ASP A 28 -10.21 16.72 -1.06
C ASP A 28 -9.96 17.20 0.39
N ALA A 29 -10.45 16.47 1.39
CA ALA A 29 -10.28 16.82 2.80
C ALA A 29 -8.82 16.92 3.25
N ILE A 30 -7.93 16.11 2.65
CA ILE A 30 -6.48 16.15 2.94
C ILE A 30 -5.70 17.04 1.97
N GLY A 31 -6.40 17.77 1.09
CA GLY A 31 -5.80 18.72 0.14
C GLY A 31 -5.04 18.05 -0.99
N ILE A 32 -5.49 16.88 -1.45
CA ILE A 32 -4.98 16.18 -2.62
C ILE A 32 -5.95 16.37 -3.78
N ASP A 33 -5.47 16.92 -4.86
CA ASP A 33 -6.26 17.16 -6.05
C ASP A 33 -5.59 16.60 -7.33
N ARG A 34 -6.25 16.83 -8.46
CA ARG A 34 -5.77 16.37 -9.77
C ARG A 34 -4.35 16.84 -10.09
N SER A 35 -3.96 18.04 -9.67
CA SER A 35 -2.63 18.60 -9.97
C SER A 35 -1.49 17.83 -9.29
N ASP A 36 -1.79 17.14 -8.20
CA ASP A 36 -0.82 16.29 -7.49
C ASP A 36 -0.52 14.98 -8.25
N ILE A 37 -1.41 14.59 -9.17
CA ILE A 37 -1.41 13.29 -9.84
C ILE A 37 -1.12 13.42 -11.35
N THR A 38 -1.63 14.47 -12.00
CA THR A 38 -1.47 14.65 -13.46
C THR A 38 -0.01 14.54 -13.90
N GLY A 39 0.24 13.66 -14.86
CA GLY A 39 1.56 13.39 -15.43
C GLY A 39 2.53 12.65 -14.52
N ARG A 40 2.09 12.17 -13.34
CA ARG A 40 2.94 11.46 -12.39
C ARG A 40 2.85 9.95 -12.58
N ARG A 41 3.97 9.26 -12.31
CA ARG A 41 4.00 7.80 -12.13
C ARG A 41 3.53 7.49 -10.72
N VAL A 42 2.38 6.83 -10.61
CA VAL A 42 1.74 6.51 -9.33
C VAL A 42 1.87 5.02 -9.04
N CYS A 43 2.35 4.69 -7.84
CA CYS A 43 2.29 3.34 -7.30
C CYS A 43 1.19 3.28 -6.23
N VAL A 44 0.16 2.47 -6.45
CA VAL A 44 -0.82 2.13 -5.42
C VAL A 44 -0.32 0.88 -4.70
N LYS A 45 -0.05 1.00 -3.41
CA LYS A 45 0.40 -0.08 -2.56
C LYS A 45 -0.72 -0.52 -1.59
N PRO A 46 -1.56 -1.48 -1.99
CA PRO A 46 -2.55 -2.06 -1.08
C PRO A 46 -1.88 -2.92 -0.01
N ASN A 47 -2.66 -3.46 0.91
CA ASN A 47 -2.23 -4.54 1.77
C ASN A 47 -2.62 -5.88 1.14
N LEU A 48 -1.65 -6.66 0.66
CA LEU A 48 -1.84 -7.98 0.07
C LEU A 48 -0.97 -9.03 0.77
N VAL A 49 -1.00 -9.03 2.08
CA VAL A 49 -0.13 -9.87 2.92
C VAL A 49 -0.16 -11.35 2.56
N MET A 50 -1.28 -11.84 2.07
CA MET A 50 -1.49 -13.24 1.64
C MET A 50 -2.66 -13.37 0.67
N ALA A 51 -2.77 -14.52 0.01
CA ALA A 51 -3.92 -14.88 -0.81
C ALA A 51 -5.14 -15.18 0.08
N LYS A 52 -5.94 -14.15 0.36
CA LYS A 52 -7.21 -14.24 1.10
C LYS A 52 -8.30 -13.54 0.32
N LYS A 53 -9.49 -14.16 0.30
CA LYS A 53 -10.67 -13.55 -0.32
C LYS A 53 -11.09 -12.29 0.45
N PRO A 54 -11.71 -11.30 -0.21
CA PRO A 54 -12.10 -10.03 0.40
C PRO A 54 -12.97 -10.15 1.66
N GLU A 55 -13.80 -11.18 1.73
CA GLU A 55 -14.71 -11.42 2.87
C GLU A 55 -13.99 -11.63 4.20
N PHE A 56 -12.71 -12.02 4.17
CA PHE A 56 -11.90 -12.17 5.39
C PHE A 56 -11.37 -10.85 5.94
N ALA A 57 -11.55 -9.73 5.23
CA ALA A 57 -11.07 -8.39 5.60
C ALA A 57 -9.56 -8.34 5.95
N ALA A 58 -8.76 -9.31 5.49
CA ALA A 58 -7.33 -9.41 5.76
C ALA A 58 -6.47 -8.53 4.82
N THR A 59 -7.03 -8.16 3.66
CA THR A 59 -6.38 -7.38 2.60
C THR A 59 -7.21 -6.14 2.26
N THR A 60 -6.61 -5.15 1.62
CA THR A 60 -7.34 -3.98 1.11
C THR A 60 -8.39 -4.46 0.11
N HIS A 61 -9.63 -4.04 0.27
CA HIS A 61 -10.75 -4.52 -0.53
C HIS A 61 -10.60 -4.11 -2.01
N PRO A 62 -10.80 -5.03 -2.97
CA PRO A 62 -10.54 -4.77 -4.39
C PRO A 62 -11.40 -3.64 -4.98
N VAL A 63 -12.63 -3.45 -4.51
CA VAL A 63 -13.49 -2.33 -4.94
C VAL A 63 -12.84 -0.98 -4.66
N LEU A 64 -12.24 -0.80 -3.48
CA LEU A 64 -11.55 0.44 -3.13
C LEU A 64 -10.31 0.66 -3.99
N VAL A 65 -9.52 -0.39 -4.23
CA VAL A 65 -8.33 -0.30 -5.10
C VAL A 65 -8.75 0.04 -6.53
N THR A 66 -9.83 -0.57 -7.03
CA THR A 66 -10.39 -0.31 -8.36
C THR A 66 -10.92 1.12 -8.49
N ALA A 67 -11.71 1.58 -7.53
CA ALA A 67 -12.24 2.94 -7.53
C ALA A 67 -11.12 3.99 -7.49
N LEU A 68 -10.09 3.77 -6.66
CA LEU A 68 -8.92 4.64 -6.63
C LEU A 68 -8.16 4.64 -7.95
N ALA A 69 -7.90 3.46 -8.54
CA ALA A 69 -7.18 3.36 -9.80
C ALA A 69 -7.91 4.12 -10.93
N LYS A 70 -9.25 4.02 -11.00
CA LYS A 70 -10.07 4.79 -11.95
C LYS A 70 -9.95 6.29 -11.72
N ILE A 71 -10.00 6.77 -10.47
CA ILE A 71 -9.78 8.18 -10.13
C ILE A 71 -8.43 8.67 -10.62
N LEU A 72 -7.36 7.91 -10.38
CA LEU A 72 -6.00 8.28 -10.78
C LEU A 72 -5.84 8.37 -12.30
N VAL A 73 -6.46 7.45 -13.05
CA VAL A 73 -6.48 7.51 -14.53
C VAL A 73 -7.27 8.73 -15.02
N GLU A 74 -8.43 9.01 -14.44
CA GLU A 74 -9.22 10.21 -14.76
C GLU A 74 -8.51 11.52 -14.41
N TRP A 75 -7.60 11.47 -13.45
CA TRP A 75 -6.73 12.59 -13.09
C TRP A 75 -5.45 12.66 -13.92
N ASP A 76 -5.41 11.92 -15.04
CA ASP A 76 -4.31 11.87 -16.00
C ASP A 76 -2.95 11.49 -15.39
N ALA A 77 -2.93 10.50 -14.49
CA ALA A 77 -1.67 9.88 -14.09
C ALA A 77 -0.91 9.35 -15.31
N ALA A 78 0.39 9.55 -15.39
CA ALA A 78 1.21 9.02 -16.50
C ALA A 78 1.23 7.48 -16.51
N SER A 79 1.15 6.87 -15.34
CA SER A 79 0.96 5.43 -15.14
C SER A 79 0.44 5.15 -13.75
N VAL A 80 -0.37 4.10 -13.60
CA VAL A 80 -0.83 3.58 -12.31
C VAL A 80 -0.38 2.12 -12.20
N VAL A 81 0.51 1.83 -11.26
CA VAL A 81 0.97 0.46 -10.98
C VAL A 81 0.46 0.05 -9.60
N VAL A 82 -0.25 -1.08 -9.53
CA VAL A 82 -0.68 -1.67 -8.25
C VAL A 82 0.34 -2.72 -7.85
N ALA A 83 1.06 -2.50 -6.75
CA ALA A 83 2.16 -3.35 -6.32
C ALA A 83 2.18 -3.56 -4.81
N ASP A 84 2.41 -4.78 -4.39
CA ASP A 84 2.73 -5.19 -3.02
C ASP A 84 3.63 -6.43 -3.07
N SER A 85 4.21 -6.78 -1.96
CA SER A 85 4.89 -8.05 -1.75
C SER A 85 4.20 -8.81 -0.62
N CYS A 86 3.68 -9.99 -0.94
CA CYS A 86 3.06 -10.86 0.07
C CYS A 86 4.08 -11.38 1.10
N GLY A 87 3.62 -12.09 2.12
CA GLY A 87 4.47 -12.75 3.12
C GLY A 87 5.25 -13.97 2.62
N GLY A 88 5.15 -14.30 1.33
CA GLY A 88 5.83 -15.42 0.68
C GLY A 88 6.85 -14.97 -0.38
N PRO A 89 7.27 -15.87 -1.29
CA PRO A 89 8.18 -15.53 -2.37
C PRO A 89 7.64 -14.41 -3.26
N TYR A 90 8.52 -13.45 -3.58
CA TYR A 90 8.18 -12.35 -4.48
C TYR A 90 8.52 -12.74 -5.92
N ASN A 91 7.57 -13.37 -6.58
CA ASN A 91 7.69 -13.83 -7.98
C ASN A 91 6.31 -13.90 -8.66
N SER A 92 6.34 -14.12 -9.97
CA SER A 92 5.14 -14.15 -10.81
C SER A 92 4.08 -15.16 -10.34
N ALA A 93 4.49 -16.39 -10.01
CA ALA A 93 3.56 -17.44 -9.61
C ALA A 93 2.82 -17.10 -8.32
N SER A 94 3.57 -16.66 -7.28
CA SER A 94 3.00 -16.28 -5.99
C SER A 94 2.08 -15.06 -6.12
N MET A 95 2.54 -14.01 -6.80
CA MET A 95 1.78 -12.76 -6.86
C MET A 95 0.54 -12.86 -7.74
N ARG A 96 0.55 -13.64 -8.82
CA ARG A 96 -0.68 -13.93 -9.60
C ARG A 96 -1.74 -14.61 -8.74
N GLY A 97 -1.36 -15.59 -7.93
CA GLY A 97 -2.28 -16.24 -6.99
C GLY A 97 -2.84 -15.27 -5.96
N VAL A 98 -2.02 -14.36 -5.44
CA VAL A 98 -2.46 -13.31 -4.51
C VAL A 98 -3.44 -12.35 -5.19
N TYR A 99 -3.11 -11.81 -6.36
CA TYR A 99 -3.99 -10.89 -7.10
C TYR A 99 -5.33 -11.53 -7.42
N HIS A 100 -5.31 -12.76 -7.93
CA HIS A 100 -6.52 -13.52 -8.25
C HIS A 100 -7.40 -13.73 -7.01
N THR A 101 -6.82 -14.25 -5.93
CA THR A 101 -7.59 -14.57 -4.72
C THR A 101 -8.13 -13.31 -4.03
N CYS A 102 -7.37 -12.20 -4.08
CA CYS A 102 -7.80 -10.91 -3.53
C CYS A 102 -8.79 -10.14 -4.44
N GLY A 103 -9.15 -10.68 -5.61
CA GLY A 103 -10.16 -10.11 -6.51
C GLY A 103 -9.67 -8.93 -7.34
N LEU A 104 -8.36 -8.82 -7.60
CA LEU A 104 -7.76 -7.66 -8.30
C LEU A 104 -7.62 -7.84 -9.81
N ASP A 105 -7.95 -9.01 -10.36
CA ASP A 105 -7.75 -9.31 -11.79
C ASP A 105 -8.41 -8.28 -12.73
N GLY A 106 -9.59 -7.76 -12.36
CA GLY A 106 -10.31 -6.75 -13.14
C GLY A 106 -9.56 -5.42 -13.33
N LEU A 107 -8.52 -5.16 -12.55
CA LEU A 107 -7.66 -3.97 -12.76
C LEU A 107 -6.90 -4.03 -14.09
N ARG A 108 -6.66 -5.22 -14.65
CA ARG A 108 -6.01 -5.42 -15.95
C ARG A 108 -6.84 -4.88 -17.12
N ASP A 109 -8.15 -4.74 -16.93
CA ASP A 109 -9.08 -4.25 -17.95
C ASP A 109 -9.19 -2.72 -17.94
N ILE A 110 -8.54 -2.03 -17.00
CA ILE A 110 -8.57 -0.57 -16.90
C ILE A 110 -7.37 0.00 -17.66
N PRO A 111 -7.59 0.72 -18.78
CA PRO A 111 -6.51 1.36 -19.53
C PRO A 111 -5.67 2.29 -18.63
N GLY A 112 -4.35 2.17 -18.70
CA GLY A 112 -3.43 2.97 -17.87
C GLY A 112 -3.15 2.40 -16.49
N VAL A 113 -3.79 1.29 -16.09
CA VAL A 113 -3.53 0.56 -14.85
C VAL A 113 -2.80 -0.74 -15.13
N THR A 114 -1.84 -1.07 -14.28
CA THR A 114 -1.07 -2.32 -14.37
C THR A 114 -1.01 -2.99 -12.98
N LEU A 115 -1.37 -4.26 -12.91
CA LEU A 115 -0.93 -5.11 -11.79
C LEU A 115 0.55 -5.41 -11.98
N ASN A 116 1.35 -5.20 -10.95
CA ASN A 116 2.80 -5.34 -11.07
C ASN A 116 3.22 -6.76 -11.48
N GLU A 117 4.00 -6.84 -12.55
CA GLU A 117 4.65 -8.06 -13.06
C GLU A 117 6.18 -7.90 -13.12
N ASP A 118 6.72 -6.77 -12.67
CA ASP A 118 8.14 -6.57 -12.47
C ASP A 118 8.52 -6.98 -11.03
N PHE A 119 9.15 -8.13 -10.90
CA PHE A 119 9.58 -8.69 -9.62
C PHE A 119 11.03 -8.33 -9.28
N SER A 120 11.59 -7.36 -9.95
CA SER A 120 12.88 -6.78 -9.60
C SER A 120 12.77 -5.86 -8.37
N PHE A 121 13.88 -5.55 -7.78
CA PHE A 121 14.00 -4.67 -6.63
C PHE A 121 15.25 -3.82 -6.71
N VAL A 122 15.26 -2.71 -5.99
CA VAL A 122 16.34 -1.72 -5.97
C VAL A 122 16.87 -1.60 -4.56
N GLY A 123 18.18 -1.72 -4.40
CA GLY A 123 18.84 -1.45 -3.13
C GLY A 123 18.81 0.05 -2.81
N VAL A 124 18.37 0.39 -1.61
CA VAL A 124 18.30 1.77 -1.11
C VAL A 124 19.07 1.91 0.19
N ILE A 125 19.71 3.07 0.36
CA ILE A 125 20.36 3.44 1.61
C ILE A 125 19.33 4.15 2.50
N CYS A 126 19.30 3.78 3.77
CA CYS A 126 18.46 4.41 4.79
C CYS A 126 19.40 5.08 5.82
N SER A 127 19.06 6.29 6.22
CA SER A 127 19.80 7.02 7.28
C SER A 127 19.16 6.85 8.65
N GLY A 128 18.46 5.74 8.85
CA GLY A 128 17.73 5.44 10.07
C GLY A 128 18.62 4.96 11.20
N LYS A 129 18.05 4.86 12.39
CA LYS A 129 18.73 4.36 13.60
C LYS A 129 18.86 2.83 13.59
N ARG A 130 17.88 2.13 13.00
CA ARG A 130 17.79 0.67 12.94
C ARG A 130 17.94 0.13 11.53
N LEU A 131 17.56 0.92 10.52
CA LEU A 131 17.61 0.51 9.12
C LEU A 131 18.63 1.37 8.37
N HIS A 132 19.72 0.75 7.92
CA HIS A 132 20.78 1.44 7.16
C HIS A 132 20.70 1.17 5.66
N GLY A 133 19.92 0.20 5.24
CA GLY A 133 19.67 -0.14 3.84
C GLY A 133 18.73 -1.33 3.71
N CYS A 134 18.04 -1.41 2.59
CA CYS A 134 17.16 -2.52 2.24
C CYS A 134 16.93 -2.55 0.74
N ASN A 135 16.31 -3.62 0.26
CA ASN A 135 15.77 -3.66 -1.08
C ASN A 135 14.29 -3.25 -1.05
N ILE A 136 13.86 -2.47 -2.04
CA ILE A 136 12.46 -2.12 -2.24
C ILE A 136 12.02 -2.48 -3.65
N LEU A 137 10.73 -2.77 -3.82
CA LEU A 137 10.14 -3.13 -5.11
C LEU A 137 10.41 -2.05 -6.17
N SER A 138 10.84 -2.44 -7.36
CA SER A 138 11.15 -1.51 -8.46
C SER A 138 10.01 -0.54 -8.79
N PRO A 139 8.73 -0.94 -8.84
CA PRO A 139 7.64 0.00 -9.08
C PRO A 139 7.51 1.07 -7.98
N VAL A 140 7.84 0.75 -6.73
CA VAL A 140 7.87 1.73 -5.63
C VAL A 140 9.11 2.63 -5.74
N ALA A 141 10.27 2.07 -6.10
CA ALA A 141 11.49 2.85 -6.26
C ALA A 141 11.41 3.89 -7.39
N SER A 142 10.58 3.62 -8.41
CA SER A 142 10.46 4.46 -9.61
C SER A 142 9.25 5.40 -9.60
N CYS A 143 8.32 5.29 -8.65
CA CYS A 143 7.14 6.16 -8.61
C CYS A 143 7.49 7.56 -8.07
N GLU A 144 6.66 8.54 -8.45
CA GLU A 144 6.72 9.91 -7.94
C GLU A 144 5.70 10.14 -6.84
N VAL A 145 4.61 9.35 -6.88
CA VAL A 145 3.56 9.32 -5.85
C VAL A 145 3.33 7.87 -5.45
N CYS A 146 3.46 7.58 -4.16
CA CYS A 146 3.11 6.28 -3.58
C CYS A 146 1.82 6.45 -2.77
N ILE A 147 0.76 5.75 -3.14
CA ILE A 147 -0.46 5.70 -2.35
C ILE A 147 -0.43 4.42 -1.51
N ASP A 148 -0.12 4.61 -0.24
CA ASP A 148 -0.13 3.55 0.76
C ASP A 148 -1.58 3.27 1.18
N PHE A 149 -2.22 2.27 0.55
CA PHE A 149 -3.61 1.93 0.80
C PHE A 149 -3.71 0.73 1.73
N CYS A 150 -3.57 1.00 3.02
CA CYS A 150 -3.56 -0.05 4.04
C CYS A 150 -4.95 -0.59 4.36
N LYS A 151 -4.98 -1.69 5.12
CA LYS A 151 -6.16 -2.30 5.73
C LYS A 151 -6.12 -2.08 7.23
N LEU A 152 -7.22 -1.63 7.82
CA LEU A 152 -7.36 -1.56 9.29
C LEU A 152 -7.55 -2.97 9.82
N LYS A 153 -6.55 -3.47 10.56
CA LYS A 153 -6.58 -4.82 11.13
C LYS A 153 -5.67 -4.98 12.33
N THR A 154 -5.96 -5.96 13.17
CA THR A 154 -5.05 -6.42 14.23
C THR A 154 -3.80 -7.07 13.65
N HIS A 155 -2.76 -7.21 14.46
CA HIS A 155 -1.50 -7.85 14.10
C HIS A 155 -0.82 -8.40 15.36
N GLY A 156 -0.43 -9.68 15.33
CA GLY A 156 0.12 -10.38 16.48
C GLY A 156 1.35 -9.73 17.13
N LEU A 157 2.28 -9.14 16.34
CA LEU A 157 3.48 -8.49 16.89
C LEU A 157 3.24 -7.01 17.24
N THR A 158 2.59 -6.25 16.35
CA THR A 158 2.48 -4.78 16.49
C THR A 158 1.14 -4.32 17.06
N GLY A 159 0.26 -5.24 17.43
CA GLY A 159 -1.10 -4.96 17.89
C GLY A 159 -2.03 -4.45 16.79
N LEU A 160 -1.57 -3.50 15.99
CA LEU A 160 -2.30 -2.87 14.89
C LEU A 160 -1.50 -2.90 13.58
N SER A 161 -2.20 -3.14 12.48
CA SER A 161 -1.70 -2.93 11.12
C SER A 161 -2.46 -1.79 10.47
N ALA A 162 -1.75 -0.73 10.14
CA ALA A 162 -2.23 0.43 9.40
C ALA A 162 -1.10 0.91 8.46
N SER A 163 -1.09 2.18 8.05
CA SER A 163 -0.17 2.74 7.06
C SER A 163 1.31 2.44 7.36
N THR A 164 1.82 2.85 8.52
CA THR A 164 3.25 2.66 8.86
C THR A 164 3.70 1.19 8.71
N LYS A 165 2.87 0.25 9.17
CA LYS A 165 3.16 -1.18 9.04
C LYS A 165 2.95 -1.69 7.61
N ASN A 166 1.99 -1.12 6.87
CA ASN A 166 1.70 -1.53 5.50
C ASN A 166 2.89 -1.31 4.58
N LEU A 167 3.64 -0.23 4.76
CA LEU A 167 4.85 0.05 3.97
C LEU A 167 5.94 -1.03 4.12
N PHE A 168 5.90 -1.88 5.12
CA PHE A 168 6.77 -3.05 5.18
C PHE A 168 6.58 -4.00 3.98
N GLY A 169 5.43 -3.95 3.31
CA GLY A 169 5.15 -4.67 2.06
C GLY A 169 5.94 -4.18 0.83
N ILE A 170 6.65 -3.05 0.90
CA ILE A 170 7.55 -2.65 -0.19
C ILE A 170 8.87 -3.43 -0.20
N ILE A 171 9.18 -4.16 0.88
CA ILE A 171 10.34 -5.05 0.97
C ILE A 171 10.02 -6.35 0.22
N PRO A 172 10.93 -6.86 -0.62
CA PRO A 172 10.71 -8.13 -1.33
C PRO A 172 10.52 -9.31 -0.37
N GLY A 173 9.51 -10.10 -0.60
CA GLY A 173 9.04 -11.31 0.08
C GLY A 173 9.89 -11.86 1.22
N VAL A 174 10.86 -12.70 0.87
CA VAL A 174 11.68 -13.43 1.85
C VAL A 174 12.61 -12.53 2.69
N GLU A 175 12.98 -11.35 2.21
CA GLU A 175 13.81 -10.41 2.97
C GLU A 175 13.11 -9.93 4.25
N LYS A 176 11.77 -9.90 4.26
CA LYS A 176 10.97 -9.56 5.45
C LYS A 176 11.26 -10.50 6.63
N PHE A 177 11.49 -11.79 6.37
CA PHE A 177 11.82 -12.75 7.43
C PHE A 177 13.15 -12.41 8.10
N SER A 178 14.16 -12.05 7.31
CA SER A 178 15.45 -11.62 7.83
C SER A 178 15.33 -10.35 8.67
N MET A 179 14.50 -9.39 8.23
CA MET A 179 14.25 -8.15 8.97
C MET A 179 13.49 -8.39 10.28
N HIS A 180 12.51 -9.29 10.29
CA HIS A 180 11.86 -9.73 11.54
C HIS A 180 12.85 -10.41 12.50
N ALA A 181 13.69 -11.32 11.99
CA ALA A 181 14.68 -12.01 12.79
C ALA A 181 15.75 -11.05 13.38
N ALA A 182 16.12 -10.01 12.61
CA ALA A 182 17.06 -8.98 13.07
C ALA A 182 16.45 -8.00 14.08
N ASN A 183 15.12 -7.90 14.15
CA ASN A 183 14.38 -7.00 15.03
C ASN A 183 13.29 -7.78 15.80
N PRO A 184 13.65 -8.69 16.72
CA PRO A 184 12.70 -9.59 17.37
C PRO A 184 11.83 -8.89 18.42
N HIS A 185 12.26 -7.74 18.94
CA HIS A 185 11.53 -6.98 19.93
C HIS A 185 10.65 -5.90 19.26
N LEU A 186 9.48 -5.64 19.84
CA LEU A 186 8.51 -4.69 19.31
C LEU A 186 9.10 -3.30 19.08
N ASP A 187 9.89 -2.78 20.05
CA ASP A 187 10.49 -1.45 19.94
C ASP A 187 11.49 -1.37 18.78
N ASP A 188 12.32 -2.39 18.61
CA ASP A 188 13.30 -2.46 17.53
C ASP A 188 12.63 -2.57 16.18
N PHE A 189 11.61 -3.42 16.06
CA PHE A 189 10.84 -3.59 14.86
C PHE A 189 10.06 -2.33 14.49
N SER A 190 9.47 -1.67 15.49
CA SER A 190 8.74 -0.40 15.27
C SER A 190 9.69 0.72 14.84
N ALA A 191 10.86 0.84 15.45
CA ALA A 191 11.87 1.81 15.03
C ALA A 191 12.35 1.55 13.60
N MET A 192 12.58 0.29 13.21
CA MET A 192 12.92 -0.09 11.84
C MET A 192 11.80 0.28 10.85
N LEU A 193 10.53 0.09 11.22
CA LEU A 193 9.39 0.52 10.39
C LEU A 193 9.35 2.04 10.20
N VAL A 194 9.64 2.82 11.24
CA VAL A 194 9.72 4.29 11.14
C VAL A 194 10.82 4.69 10.18
N ASP A 195 12.03 4.13 10.33
CA ASP A 195 13.16 4.39 9.44
C ASP A 195 12.82 4.07 7.96
N LEU A 196 12.10 2.97 7.72
CA LEU A 196 11.63 2.59 6.38
C LEU A 196 10.64 3.63 5.80
N ASN A 197 9.71 4.11 6.64
CA ASN A 197 8.75 5.13 6.22
C ASN A 197 9.45 6.45 5.92
N GLU A 198 10.36 6.92 6.78
CA GLU A 198 11.14 8.14 6.56
C GLU A 198 11.96 8.07 5.27
N MET A 199 12.57 6.91 4.99
CA MET A 199 13.27 6.67 3.73
C MET A 199 12.35 6.86 2.54
N LEU A 200 11.15 6.28 2.54
CA LEU A 200 10.22 6.39 1.42
C LEU A 200 9.70 7.84 1.27
N TYR A 201 9.35 8.51 2.38
CA TYR A 201 8.91 9.91 2.39
C TYR A 201 9.97 10.89 1.86
N SER A 202 11.26 10.54 1.97
CA SER A 202 12.33 11.34 1.39
C SER A 202 12.50 11.18 -0.12
N ARG A 203 11.88 10.14 -0.72
CA ARG A 203 12.07 9.75 -2.12
C ARG A 203 10.89 10.09 -3.02
N CYS A 204 9.69 9.99 -2.52
CA CYS A 204 8.47 10.26 -3.27
C CYS A 204 7.40 10.88 -2.36
N ARG A 205 6.35 11.43 -2.98
CA ARG A 205 5.18 11.87 -2.22
C ARG A 205 4.40 10.63 -1.78
N VAL A 206 4.18 10.49 -0.47
CA VAL A 206 3.37 9.40 0.08
C VAL A 206 2.02 9.94 0.54
N ILE A 207 0.95 9.28 0.11
CA ILE A 207 -0.44 9.54 0.52
C ILE A 207 -0.93 8.27 1.22
N ALA A 208 -1.32 8.38 2.49
CA ALA A 208 -1.83 7.25 3.25
C ALA A 208 -3.36 7.21 3.20
N LEU A 209 -3.92 6.09 2.76
CA LEU A 209 -5.34 5.78 2.80
C LEU A 209 -5.55 4.49 3.61
N CYS A 210 -6.65 4.40 4.34
CA CYS A 210 -6.96 3.24 5.15
C CYS A 210 -8.36 2.71 4.84
N ASP A 211 -8.43 1.46 4.42
CA ASP A 211 -9.68 0.71 4.32
C ASP A 211 -10.13 0.28 5.72
N GLY A 212 -11.07 1.01 6.28
CA GLY A 212 -11.68 0.78 7.58
C GLY A 212 -13.18 0.49 7.48
N ILE A 213 -13.74 0.24 6.28
CA ILE A 213 -15.18 -0.08 6.11
C ILE A 213 -15.52 -1.33 6.92
N VAL A 214 -14.74 -2.39 6.75
CA VAL A 214 -14.77 -3.58 7.61
C VAL A 214 -13.37 -3.80 8.16
N GLY A 215 -13.15 -3.55 9.44
CA GLY A 215 -11.88 -3.87 10.11
C GLY A 215 -11.78 -5.36 10.43
N MET A 216 -10.57 -5.92 10.39
CA MET A 216 -10.33 -7.27 10.89
C MET A 216 -9.87 -7.20 12.35
N GLU A 217 -10.46 -7.99 13.21
CA GLU A 217 -10.07 -8.19 14.61
C GLU A 217 -9.63 -9.63 14.87
N GLY A 218 -9.15 -9.93 16.08
CA GLY A 218 -8.61 -11.25 16.46
C GLY A 218 -7.08 -11.25 16.45
N ASP A 219 -6.48 -12.37 16.11
CA ASP A 219 -5.03 -12.59 16.25
C ASP A 219 -4.18 -11.99 15.10
N GLY A 220 -4.79 -11.43 14.08
CA GLY A 220 -4.10 -10.75 12.96
C GLY A 220 -3.90 -11.60 11.72
#